data_0bff15289486a65c87061a94f91f36b9
#
_entry.id   0bff15289486a65c87061a94f91f36b9
#
_cell.length_a   1.000
_cell.length_b   1.000
_cell.length_c   1.000
_cell.angle_alpha   90.00
_cell.angle_beta   90.00
_cell.angle_gamma   90.00
#
_symmetry.space_group_name_H-M   'P 1'
#
loop_
_entity.id
_entity.type
_entity.pdbx_description
1 polymer ?
#
loop_
_entity_poly.entity_id
_entity_poly.type
_entity_poly.pdbx_seq_one_letter_code
_entity_poly.pdbx_strand_id
1 'polypeptide(L)'
;MLIHYNPDEIKFNDLKNEMKSLINSLGPTDDIEINSRIFSFPTVYLDKWTKECIEDYSSKIAEKTPDPDFIVELNKLENTDQFVRVHSGTEYWVSALGFWPGLPFMMPLDPRCKLTAPKYNPPRTWTPKGAVGMGGSSTAIYPDRLPGGYQIFGIIPVPIWDTYKSFSVFEESICLFKPGDRVKFIPTSYEEFDHVSNKVKDKSYDYNIIDYQKFSVKNYKNWLKTIDKTKRF
;
A
#
# COMPACT_ATOMS: atom_id res chain seq x y z
N MET A 1 -10.26 11.65 -5.84
CA MET A 1 -10.80 11.47 -7.19
C MET A 1 -10.33 12.63 -8.05
N LEU A 2 -9.84 12.36 -9.28
CA LEU A 2 -9.50 13.37 -10.27
C LEU A 2 -10.58 13.32 -11.36
N ILE A 3 -11.12 14.48 -11.74
CA ILE A 3 -12.13 14.60 -12.78
C ILE A 3 -11.54 15.48 -13.88
N HIS A 4 -11.42 14.91 -15.07
CA HIS A 4 -11.12 15.66 -16.29
C HIS A 4 -12.43 16.14 -16.90
N TYR A 5 -12.53 17.40 -17.25
CA TYR A 5 -13.71 17.98 -17.86
C TYR A 5 -13.35 19.03 -18.91
N ASN A 6 -14.26 19.28 -19.82
CA ASN A 6 -14.11 20.33 -20.82
C ASN A 6 -14.75 21.64 -20.28
N PRO A 7 -13.97 22.70 -20.01
CA PRO A 7 -14.50 23.96 -19.45
C PRO A 7 -15.37 24.75 -20.44
N ASP A 8 -15.36 24.42 -21.73
CA ASP A 8 -16.24 25.01 -22.73
C ASP A 8 -17.63 24.39 -22.72
N GLU A 9 -17.77 23.16 -22.23
CA GLU A 9 -19.04 22.43 -22.12
C GLU A 9 -19.72 22.61 -20.76
N ILE A 10 -18.95 22.61 -19.67
CA ILE A 10 -19.46 22.80 -18.32
C ILE A 10 -18.55 23.73 -17.51
N LYS A 11 -19.13 24.68 -16.80
CA LYS A 11 -18.36 25.58 -15.93
C LYS A 11 -17.97 24.85 -14.63
N PHE A 12 -16.80 25.20 -14.08
CA PHE A 12 -16.29 24.57 -12.86
C PHE A 12 -17.29 24.57 -11.70
N ASN A 13 -18.01 25.67 -11.48
CA ASN A 13 -18.98 25.76 -10.39
C ASN A 13 -20.19 24.84 -10.62
N ASP A 14 -20.63 24.68 -11.86
CA ASP A 14 -21.76 23.81 -12.21
C ASP A 14 -21.36 22.35 -12.01
N LEU A 15 -20.19 21.93 -12.51
CA LEU A 15 -19.62 20.61 -12.27
C LEU A 15 -19.47 20.34 -10.77
N LYS A 16 -18.95 21.31 -10.00
CA LYS A 16 -18.79 21.17 -8.55
C LYS A 16 -20.14 20.97 -7.85
N ASN A 17 -21.16 21.70 -8.27
CA ASN A 17 -22.51 21.58 -7.69
C ASN A 17 -23.16 20.25 -8.05
N GLU A 18 -23.03 19.82 -9.29
CA GLU A 18 -23.51 18.50 -9.74
C GLU A 18 -22.83 17.36 -8.97
N MET A 19 -21.51 17.41 -8.81
CA MET A 19 -20.77 16.42 -8.02
C MET A 19 -21.22 16.39 -6.55
N LYS A 20 -21.47 17.55 -5.94
CA LYS A 20 -22.03 17.61 -4.58
C LYS A 20 -23.42 16.99 -4.51
N SER A 21 -24.27 17.29 -5.48
CA SER A 21 -25.62 16.71 -5.58
C SER A 21 -25.56 15.19 -5.69
N LEU A 22 -24.70 14.66 -6.56
CA LEU A 22 -24.48 13.23 -6.72
C LEU A 22 -23.98 12.58 -5.42
N ILE A 23 -22.99 13.18 -4.75
CA ILE A 23 -22.48 12.66 -3.47
C ILE A 23 -23.61 12.62 -2.41
N ASN A 24 -24.43 13.67 -2.33
CA ASN A 24 -25.54 13.71 -1.39
C ASN A 24 -26.65 12.70 -1.73
N SER A 25 -26.84 12.38 -3.02
CA SER A 25 -27.84 11.41 -3.47
C SER A 25 -27.44 9.94 -3.21
N LEU A 26 -26.15 9.66 -2.94
CA LEU A 26 -25.68 8.30 -2.65
C LEU A 26 -26.32 7.69 -1.38
N GLY A 27 -26.91 8.53 -0.51
CA GLY A 27 -27.56 8.07 0.71
C GLY A 27 -26.59 7.46 1.75
N PRO A 28 -27.14 6.77 2.76
CA PRO A 28 -26.33 6.09 3.77
C PRO A 28 -25.48 4.98 3.16
N THR A 29 -24.20 4.97 3.47
CA THR A 29 -23.25 3.95 2.96
C THR A 29 -23.22 2.67 3.79
N ASP A 30 -24.08 2.56 4.82
CA ASP A 30 -23.99 1.48 5.81
C ASP A 30 -24.30 0.10 5.23
N ASP A 31 -25.20 0.02 4.26
CA ASP A 31 -25.58 -1.26 3.65
C ASP A 31 -24.72 -1.64 2.43
N ILE A 32 -23.65 -0.89 2.16
CA ILE A 32 -22.74 -1.19 1.06
C ILE A 32 -21.91 -2.44 1.39
N GLU A 33 -21.98 -3.42 0.48
CA GLU A 33 -21.08 -4.57 0.43
C GLU A 33 -20.26 -4.50 -0.85
N ILE A 34 -18.94 -4.68 -0.71
CA ILE A 34 -17.98 -4.59 -1.81
C ILE A 34 -17.33 -5.96 -1.99
N ASN A 35 -17.30 -6.47 -3.22
CA ASN A 35 -16.46 -7.61 -3.56
C ASN A 35 -14.99 -7.18 -3.41
N SER A 36 -14.32 -7.69 -2.41
CA SER A 36 -13.00 -7.25 -1.99
C SER A 36 -12.07 -8.43 -1.88
N ARG A 37 -11.13 -8.54 -2.82
CA ARG A 37 -10.08 -9.57 -2.77
C ARG A 37 -9.09 -9.24 -1.66
N ILE A 38 -8.55 -10.26 -0.99
CA ILE A 38 -7.46 -10.13 -0.02
C ILE A 38 -6.23 -10.80 -0.61
N PHE A 39 -5.16 -10.05 -0.73
CA PHE A 39 -3.84 -10.55 -1.14
C PHE A 39 -2.93 -10.63 0.08
N SER A 40 -2.30 -11.78 0.30
CA SER A 40 -1.31 -11.94 1.35
C SER A 40 0.09 -12.05 0.73
N PHE A 41 0.99 -11.14 1.14
CA PHE A 41 2.36 -11.10 0.62
C PHE A 41 3.39 -11.42 1.70
N PRO A 42 4.27 -12.41 1.47
CA PRO A 42 5.46 -12.58 2.27
C PRO A 42 6.32 -11.33 2.15
N THR A 43 6.72 -10.77 3.29
CA THR A 43 7.40 -9.47 3.35
C THR A 43 8.60 -9.57 4.28
N VAL A 44 9.79 -9.37 3.76
CA VAL A 44 10.97 -9.15 4.59
C VAL A 44 11.00 -7.70 5.01
N TYR A 45 10.91 -7.46 6.30
CA TYR A 45 11.05 -6.14 6.89
C TYR A 45 12.51 -5.85 7.23
N LEU A 46 12.87 -4.57 7.26
CA LEU A 46 14.22 -4.10 7.60
C LEU A 46 15.30 -4.77 6.74
N ASP A 47 14.97 -4.98 5.48
CA ASP A 47 15.73 -5.76 4.54
C ASP A 47 16.98 -5.05 4.02
N LYS A 48 17.91 -5.84 3.49
CA LYS A 48 19.21 -5.36 3.01
C LYS A 48 19.09 -4.46 1.77
N TRP A 49 18.09 -4.68 0.88
CA TRP A 49 17.96 -3.92 -0.38
C TRP A 49 17.37 -2.52 -0.16
N THR A 50 16.38 -2.39 0.73
CA THR A 50 15.89 -1.07 1.12
C THR A 50 16.93 -0.33 1.94
N LYS A 51 17.69 -1.02 2.80
CA LYS A 51 18.83 -0.44 3.55
C LYS A 51 19.88 0.13 2.60
N GLU A 52 20.35 -0.66 1.62
CA GLU A 52 21.29 -0.19 0.60
C GLU A 52 20.79 1.05 -0.14
N CYS A 53 19.51 1.06 -0.50
CA CYS A 53 18.89 2.21 -1.17
C CYS A 53 18.88 3.47 -0.29
N ILE A 54 18.62 3.34 1.01
CA ILE A 54 18.64 4.45 1.97
C ILE A 54 20.07 4.97 2.17
N GLU A 55 21.05 4.07 2.27
CA GLU A 55 22.48 4.41 2.39
C GLU A 55 22.99 5.13 1.13
N ASP A 56 22.61 4.65 -0.05
CA ASP A 56 22.94 5.30 -1.33
C ASP A 56 22.38 6.74 -1.38
N TYR A 57 21.13 6.92 -0.97
CA TYR A 57 20.53 8.25 -0.86
C TYR A 57 21.28 9.14 0.13
N SER A 58 21.57 8.63 1.34
CA SER A 58 22.25 9.40 2.39
C SER A 58 23.64 9.84 1.98
N SER A 59 24.35 9.00 1.21
CA SER A 59 25.71 9.31 0.75
C SER A 59 25.79 10.27 -0.42
N LYS A 60 24.74 10.32 -1.27
CA LYS A 60 24.78 11.05 -2.57
C LYS A 60 23.90 12.29 -2.63
N ILE A 61 22.83 12.32 -1.83
CA ILE A 61 21.78 13.35 -1.98
C ILE A 61 21.61 14.15 -0.70
N ALA A 62 21.24 13.51 0.41
CA ALA A 62 21.05 14.19 1.69
C ALA A 62 21.16 13.20 2.86
N GLU A 63 21.98 13.52 3.84
CA GLU A 63 22.09 12.75 5.06
C GLU A 63 20.76 12.71 5.80
N LYS A 64 20.39 11.53 6.30
CA LYS A 64 19.16 11.34 7.06
C LYS A 64 19.22 10.10 7.96
N THR A 65 18.37 10.10 8.98
CA THR A 65 18.09 8.90 9.78
C THR A 65 17.53 7.79 8.91
N PRO A 66 17.92 6.52 9.08
CA PRO A 66 17.32 5.39 8.38
C PRO A 66 15.80 5.38 8.50
N ASP A 67 15.12 5.00 7.42
CA ASP A 67 13.67 5.12 7.32
C ASP A 67 12.89 4.41 8.43
N PRO A 68 13.23 3.15 8.81
CA PRO A 68 12.54 2.49 9.92
C PRO A 68 12.68 3.23 11.25
N ASP A 69 13.90 3.69 11.57
CA ASP A 69 14.19 4.41 12.82
C ASP A 69 13.45 5.75 12.84
N PHE A 70 13.44 6.46 11.71
CA PHE A 70 12.69 7.70 11.55
C PHE A 70 11.18 7.52 11.74
N ILE A 71 10.61 6.43 11.21
CA ILE A 71 9.18 6.10 11.41
C ILE A 71 8.90 5.79 12.88
N VAL A 72 9.77 5.03 13.54
CA VAL A 72 9.68 4.70 14.97
C VAL A 72 9.64 5.97 15.82
N GLU A 73 10.59 6.86 15.63
CA GLU A 73 10.69 8.13 16.35
C GLU A 73 9.45 9.00 16.12
N LEU A 74 9.09 9.23 14.86
CA LEU A 74 7.97 10.10 14.49
C LEU A 74 6.63 9.64 15.04
N ASN A 75 6.40 8.32 15.09
CA ASN A 75 5.16 7.73 15.56
C ASN A 75 5.20 7.33 17.04
N LYS A 76 6.28 7.65 17.76
CA LYS A 76 6.49 7.36 19.19
C LYS A 76 6.31 5.86 19.50
N LEU A 77 6.90 5.03 18.66
CA LEU A 77 6.97 3.60 18.88
C LEU A 77 8.17 3.25 19.77
N GLU A 78 8.13 2.09 20.42
CA GLU A 78 9.18 1.62 21.31
C GLU A 78 10.47 1.27 20.55
N ASN A 79 10.31 0.60 19.39
CA ASN A 79 11.40 0.09 18.57
C ASN A 79 10.88 -0.38 17.19
N THR A 80 11.80 -0.85 16.36
CA THR A 80 11.49 -1.39 15.04
C THR A 80 10.65 -2.67 15.07
N ASP A 81 10.75 -3.48 16.12
CA ASP A 81 9.90 -4.67 16.26
C ASP A 81 8.44 -4.29 16.48
N GLN A 82 8.17 -3.27 17.30
CA GLN A 82 6.81 -2.72 17.42
C GLN A 82 6.33 -2.14 16.10
N PHE A 83 7.20 -1.43 15.36
CA PHE A 83 6.86 -0.93 14.03
C PHE A 83 6.41 -2.07 13.10
N VAL A 84 7.16 -3.17 13.05
CA VAL A 84 6.80 -4.34 12.23
C VAL A 84 5.45 -4.92 12.66
N ARG A 85 5.23 -5.13 13.97
CA ARG A 85 3.94 -5.63 14.49
C ARG A 85 2.78 -4.71 14.12
N VAL A 86 2.94 -3.40 14.30
CA VAL A 86 1.92 -2.40 13.97
C VAL A 86 1.63 -2.40 12.47
N HIS A 87 2.67 -2.35 11.62
CA HIS A 87 2.47 -2.30 10.18
C HIS A 87 1.87 -3.61 9.64
N SER A 88 2.34 -4.77 10.08
CA SER A 88 1.80 -6.07 9.64
C SER A 88 0.49 -6.47 10.33
N GLY A 89 0.09 -5.76 11.39
CA GLY A 89 -1.06 -6.10 12.24
C GLY A 89 -2.44 -5.89 11.60
N THR A 90 -2.53 -5.32 10.41
CA THR A 90 -3.80 -4.97 9.75
C THR A 90 -3.84 -5.40 8.29
N GLU A 91 -5.04 -5.39 7.72
CA GLU A 91 -5.23 -5.35 6.27
C GLU A 91 -5.19 -3.89 5.80
N TYR A 92 -4.72 -3.69 4.58
CA TYR A 92 -4.64 -2.39 3.92
C TYR A 92 -5.63 -2.31 2.77
N TRP A 93 -6.48 -1.31 2.79
CA TRP A 93 -7.43 -1.01 1.73
C TRP A 93 -6.75 -0.31 0.56
N VAL A 94 -6.82 -0.87 -0.63
CA VAL A 94 -6.36 -0.22 -1.87
C VAL A 94 -7.37 0.86 -2.23
N SER A 95 -7.02 2.12 -2.02
CA SER A 95 -7.90 3.25 -2.30
C SER A 95 -7.78 3.76 -3.74
N ALA A 96 -6.60 3.67 -4.33
CA ALA A 96 -6.32 4.10 -5.69
C ALA A 96 -5.06 3.44 -6.24
N LEU A 97 -4.89 3.47 -7.55
CA LEU A 97 -3.63 3.23 -8.23
C LEU A 97 -3.13 4.54 -8.83
N GLY A 98 -1.83 4.80 -8.77
CA GLY A 98 -1.28 6.01 -9.33
C GLY A 98 0.24 6.09 -9.22
N PHE A 99 0.82 7.19 -9.70
CA PHE A 99 2.26 7.41 -9.78
C PHE A 99 2.95 6.53 -10.83
N TRP A 100 2.71 5.23 -10.82
CA TRP A 100 3.20 4.24 -11.79
C TRP A 100 2.13 3.17 -12.01
N PRO A 101 2.05 2.53 -13.20
CA PRO A 101 1.12 1.42 -13.43
C PRO A 101 1.26 0.33 -12.35
N GLY A 102 0.14 -0.02 -11.72
CA GLY A 102 0.09 -1.05 -10.68
C GLY A 102 0.53 -0.61 -9.27
N LEU A 103 1.04 0.61 -9.06
CA LEU A 103 1.40 1.08 -7.72
C LEU A 103 0.14 1.40 -6.90
N PRO A 104 -0.10 0.66 -5.79
CA PRO A 104 -1.26 0.89 -4.95
C PRO A 104 -1.01 1.97 -3.90
N PHE A 105 -1.98 2.86 -3.70
CA PHE A 105 -2.09 3.69 -2.50
C PHE A 105 -3.03 3.03 -1.53
N MET A 106 -2.51 2.64 -0.37
CA MET A 106 -3.21 1.79 0.59
C MET A 106 -3.31 2.44 1.96
N MET A 107 -4.44 2.23 2.62
CA MET A 107 -4.70 2.74 3.96
C MET A 107 -4.97 1.59 4.93
N PRO A 108 -4.41 1.62 6.16
CA PRO A 108 -4.68 0.58 7.14
C PRO A 108 -6.15 0.60 7.55
N LEU A 109 -6.78 -0.57 7.61
CA LEU A 109 -8.16 -0.72 8.08
C LEU A 109 -8.26 -0.61 9.60
N ASP A 110 -7.26 -1.07 10.33
CA ASP A 110 -7.22 -0.87 11.78
C ASP A 110 -6.59 0.50 12.12
N PRO A 111 -7.33 1.42 12.72
CA PRO A 111 -6.81 2.74 13.08
C PRO A 111 -5.65 2.68 14.10
N ARG A 112 -5.50 1.60 14.87
CA ARG A 112 -4.38 1.38 15.78
C ARG A 112 -3.06 1.18 15.02
N CYS A 113 -3.15 0.70 13.78
CA CYS A 113 -2.03 0.50 12.86
C CYS A 113 -1.70 1.74 12.01
N LYS A 114 -2.41 2.85 12.23
CA LYS A 114 -2.15 4.07 11.47
C LYS A 114 -0.80 4.68 11.87
N LEU A 115 0.09 4.74 10.90
CA LEU A 115 1.39 5.38 10.96
C LEU A 115 1.43 6.56 9.98
N THR A 116 2.33 7.50 10.21
CA THR A 116 2.54 8.64 9.32
C THR A 116 4.03 8.91 9.15
N ALA A 117 4.44 9.31 7.95
CA ALA A 117 5.78 9.80 7.70
C ALA A 117 5.78 10.79 6.53
N PRO A 118 6.54 11.88 6.58
CA PRO A 118 6.69 12.77 5.44
C PRO A 118 7.42 12.04 4.30
N LYS A 119 7.18 12.50 3.07
CA LYS A 119 7.95 12.04 1.91
C LYS A 119 9.38 12.62 1.95
N TYR A 120 10.30 11.96 1.29
CA TYR A 120 11.61 12.51 0.98
C TYR A 120 11.51 13.80 0.17
N ASN A 121 12.36 14.76 0.49
CA ASN A 121 12.55 15.97 -0.30
C ASN A 121 14.03 16.35 -0.28
N PRO A 122 14.76 16.19 -1.40
CA PRO A 122 14.33 15.63 -2.67
C PRO A 122 14.03 14.12 -2.61
N PRO A 123 13.29 13.57 -3.58
CA PRO A 123 13.03 12.13 -3.63
C PRO A 123 14.29 11.34 -4.01
N ARG A 124 14.29 10.04 -3.72
CA ARG A 124 15.33 9.11 -4.20
C ARG A 124 15.26 8.98 -5.72
N THR A 125 16.43 8.81 -6.34
CA THR A 125 16.55 8.54 -7.78
C THR A 125 16.13 7.13 -8.16
N TRP A 126 16.18 6.18 -7.21
CA TRP A 126 15.70 4.82 -7.39
C TRP A 126 15.18 4.24 -6.08
N THR A 127 14.32 3.23 -6.21
CA THR A 127 13.77 2.43 -5.12
C THR A 127 13.69 0.99 -5.62
N PRO A 128 14.03 -0.03 -4.84
CA PRO A 128 13.98 -1.42 -5.30
C PRO A 128 12.57 -1.83 -5.75
N LYS A 129 12.48 -2.67 -6.78
CA LYS A 129 11.23 -3.37 -7.14
C LYS A 129 10.74 -4.20 -5.96
N GLY A 130 9.46 -4.15 -5.66
CA GLY A 130 8.84 -4.83 -4.54
C GLY A 130 8.99 -4.10 -3.19
N ALA A 131 9.72 -2.98 -3.14
CA ALA A 131 9.86 -2.22 -1.90
C ALA A 131 8.52 -1.78 -1.35
N VAL A 132 8.31 -2.00 -0.06
CA VAL A 132 7.17 -1.52 0.72
C VAL A 132 7.58 -0.23 1.43
N GLY A 133 6.78 0.80 1.29
CA GLY A 133 7.07 2.09 1.91
C GLY A 133 5.82 2.89 2.23
N MET A 134 6.01 3.97 2.97
CA MET A 134 4.92 4.87 3.34
C MET A 134 5.26 6.34 3.09
N GLY A 135 4.22 7.12 2.78
CA GLY A 135 4.30 8.57 2.64
C GLY A 135 2.97 9.22 3.00
N GLY A 136 3.01 10.23 3.88
CA GLY A 136 1.80 10.66 4.59
C GLY A 136 1.30 9.52 5.47
N SER A 137 0.05 9.13 5.32
CA SER A 137 -0.55 7.95 5.99
C SER A 137 -0.82 6.79 5.01
N SER A 138 -0.30 6.85 3.81
CA SER A 138 -0.49 5.83 2.78
C SER A 138 0.71 4.89 2.72
N THR A 139 0.44 3.59 2.65
CA THR A 139 1.42 2.55 2.31
C THR A 139 1.36 2.26 0.81
N ALA A 140 2.49 1.95 0.20
CA ALA A 140 2.59 1.55 -1.20
C ALA A 140 3.59 0.41 -1.38
N ILE A 141 3.46 -0.30 -2.50
CA ILE A 141 4.44 -1.27 -2.99
C ILE A 141 4.96 -0.73 -4.34
N TYR A 142 6.28 -0.65 -4.48
CA TYR A 142 6.89 -0.22 -5.74
C TYR A 142 6.86 -1.36 -6.76
N PRO A 143 6.12 -1.23 -7.87
CA PRO A 143 5.95 -2.32 -8.84
C PRO A 143 7.18 -2.60 -9.67
N ASP A 144 8.10 -1.64 -9.76
CA ASP A 144 9.37 -1.74 -10.47
C ASP A 144 10.46 -0.90 -9.78
N ARG A 145 11.69 -0.91 -10.32
CA ARG A 145 12.76 -0.01 -9.88
C ARG A 145 12.45 1.42 -10.34
N LEU A 146 12.03 2.27 -9.42
CA LEU A 146 11.48 3.60 -9.70
C LEU A 146 12.07 4.66 -8.78
N PRO A 147 12.15 5.93 -9.19
CA PRO A 147 12.36 7.01 -8.24
C PRO A 147 11.22 7.06 -7.23
N GLY A 148 11.47 7.55 -6.01
CA GLY A 148 10.43 7.59 -5.00
C GLY A 148 10.77 8.38 -3.75
N GLY A 149 9.73 8.92 -3.12
CA GLY A 149 9.85 9.73 -1.90
C GLY A 149 9.25 9.08 -0.65
N TYR A 150 8.71 7.85 -0.73
CA TYR A 150 8.18 7.17 0.46
C TYR A 150 9.31 6.66 1.35
N GLN A 151 9.13 6.67 2.65
CA GLN A 151 10.02 5.97 3.59
C GLN A 151 9.86 4.47 3.36
N ILE A 152 10.96 3.76 3.07
CA ILE A 152 10.96 2.34 2.71
C ILE A 152 11.48 1.48 3.86
N PHE A 153 10.89 0.30 4.05
CA PHE A 153 11.18 -0.50 5.25
C PHE A 153 10.99 -2.01 5.09
N GLY A 154 10.66 -2.45 3.90
CA GLY A 154 10.46 -3.88 3.61
C GLY A 154 10.37 -4.14 2.12
N ILE A 155 10.37 -5.41 1.76
CA ILE A 155 10.32 -5.84 0.36
C ILE A 155 9.50 -7.12 0.21
N ILE A 156 8.75 -7.21 -0.89
CA ILE A 156 8.06 -8.43 -1.32
C ILE A 156 8.74 -9.03 -2.55
N PRO A 157 8.78 -10.37 -2.71
CA PRO A 157 9.37 -11.02 -3.87
C PRO A 157 8.42 -11.12 -5.07
N VAL A 158 7.15 -10.80 -4.87
CA VAL A 158 6.06 -11.12 -5.80
C VAL A 158 5.73 -9.90 -6.67
N PRO A 159 5.64 -10.05 -8.01
CA PRO A 159 5.24 -8.94 -8.88
C PRO A 159 3.80 -8.52 -8.66
N ILE A 160 3.55 -7.20 -8.65
CA ILE A 160 2.22 -6.59 -8.61
C ILE A 160 1.86 -5.87 -9.92
N TRP A 161 2.78 -5.90 -10.86
CA TRP A 161 2.65 -5.37 -12.21
C TRP A 161 3.44 -6.26 -13.16
N ASP A 162 2.79 -6.75 -14.21
CA ASP A 162 3.40 -7.65 -15.19
C ASP A 162 2.85 -7.39 -16.60
N THR A 163 3.67 -6.77 -17.43
CA THR A 163 3.34 -6.46 -18.82
C THR A 163 3.31 -7.69 -19.72
N TYR A 164 3.99 -8.77 -19.31
CA TYR A 164 4.03 -10.04 -20.06
C TYR A 164 2.89 -10.98 -19.68
N LYS A 165 2.13 -10.65 -18.64
CA LYS A 165 1.03 -11.49 -18.13
C LYS A 165 1.48 -12.93 -17.87
N SER A 166 2.63 -13.05 -17.19
CA SER A 166 3.28 -14.34 -16.94
C SER A 166 2.51 -15.24 -15.96
N PHE A 167 1.55 -14.68 -15.22
CA PHE A 167 0.71 -15.38 -14.25
C PHE A 167 -0.76 -15.14 -14.56
N SER A 168 -1.62 -16.12 -14.26
CA SER A 168 -3.07 -16.07 -14.52
C SER A 168 -3.76 -14.86 -13.89
N VAL A 169 -3.28 -14.40 -12.76
CA VAL A 169 -3.84 -13.19 -12.08
C VAL A 169 -3.73 -11.90 -12.91
N PHE A 170 -2.90 -11.90 -13.96
CA PHE A 170 -2.72 -10.78 -14.88
C PHE A 170 -3.45 -10.96 -16.22
N GLU A 171 -4.23 -12.01 -16.43
CA GLU A 171 -4.93 -12.25 -17.71
C GLU A 171 -5.80 -11.07 -18.14
N GLU A 172 -6.56 -10.49 -17.19
CA GLU A 172 -7.44 -9.36 -17.48
C GLU A 172 -6.72 -8.01 -17.47
N SER A 173 -5.65 -7.86 -16.69
CA SER A 173 -4.96 -6.59 -16.46
C SER A 173 -3.49 -6.81 -16.16
N ILE A 174 -2.62 -5.93 -16.68
CA ILE A 174 -1.19 -5.88 -16.31
C ILE A 174 -0.96 -5.40 -14.87
N CYS A 175 -1.98 -4.86 -14.20
CA CYS A 175 -1.95 -4.42 -12.81
C CYS A 175 -2.71 -5.43 -11.94
N LEU A 176 -2.10 -5.90 -10.86
CA LEU A 176 -2.68 -6.88 -9.95
C LEU A 176 -3.89 -6.33 -9.21
N PHE A 177 -3.78 -5.11 -8.73
CA PHE A 177 -4.78 -4.50 -7.84
C PHE A 177 -5.80 -3.67 -8.59
N LYS A 178 -6.97 -3.56 -7.96
CA LYS A 178 -8.00 -2.56 -8.26
C LYS A 178 -8.45 -1.88 -6.95
N PRO A 179 -9.00 -0.66 -7.01
CA PRO A 179 -9.59 -0.03 -5.81
C PRO A 179 -10.63 -0.95 -5.17
N GLY A 180 -10.58 -1.07 -3.86
CA GLY A 180 -11.43 -1.99 -3.10
C GLY A 180 -10.77 -3.32 -2.73
N ASP A 181 -9.63 -3.66 -3.31
CA ASP A 181 -8.84 -4.80 -2.86
C ASP A 181 -8.21 -4.53 -1.49
N ARG A 182 -7.81 -5.59 -0.80
CA ARG A 182 -7.11 -5.54 0.48
C ARG A 182 -5.78 -6.25 0.40
N VAL A 183 -4.80 -5.76 1.12
CA VAL A 183 -3.46 -6.32 1.19
C VAL A 183 -3.09 -6.64 2.63
N LYS A 184 -2.55 -7.82 2.87
CA LYS A 184 -1.96 -8.25 4.13
C LYS A 184 -0.47 -8.50 3.94
N PHE A 185 0.36 -7.83 4.73
CA PHE A 185 1.79 -8.08 4.78
C PHE A 185 2.09 -9.15 5.83
N ILE A 186 2.78 -10.21 5.44
CA ILE A 186 3.14 -11.34 6.32
C ILE A 186 4.65 -11.28 6.56
N PRO A 187 5.11 -10.89 7.75
CA PRO A 187 6.53 -10.91 8.06
C PRO A 187 7.12 -12.28 7.80
N THR A 188 8.24 -12.33 7.07
CA THR A 188 8.86 -13.58 6.64
C THR A 188 10.38 -13.51 6.71
N SER A 189 11.05 -14.67 6.67
CA SER A 189 12.51 -14.78 6.63
C SER A 189 13.08 -14.55 5.22
N TYR A 190 14.40 -14.38 5.14
CA TYR A 190 15.11 -14.35 3.86
C TYR A 190 15.01 -15.67 3.10
N GLU A 191 15.00 -16.80 3.81
CA GLU A 191 14.87 -18.14 3.21
C GLU A 191 13.54 -18.30 2.49
N GLU A 192 12.44 -17.89 3.14
CA GLU A 192 11.11 -17.91 2.51
C GLU A 192 11.03 -16.91 1.35
N PHE A 193 11.61 -15.72 1.50
CA PHE A 193 11.70 -14.75 0.41
C PHE A 193 12.41 -15.34 -0.81
N ASP A 194 13.55 -16.01 -0.61
CA ASP A 194 14.32 -16.62 -1.69
C ASP A 194 13.56 -17.81 -2.30
N HIS A 195 12.86 -18.60 -1.48
CA HIS A 195 12.00 -19.68 -1.96
C HIS A 195 10.88 -19.13 -2.87
N VAL A 196 10.16 -18.11 -2.42
CA VAL A 196 9.11 -17.48 -3.22
C VAL A 196 9.68 -16.81 -4.47
N SER A 197 10.84 -16.13 -4.36
CA SER A 197 11.52 -15.52 -5.51
C SER A 197 11.86 -16.54 -6.60
N ASN A 198 12.28 -17.75 -6.21
CA ASN A 198 12.55 -18.82 -7.17
C ASN A 198 11.27 -19.29 -7.86
N LYS A 199 10.18 -19.49 -7.11
CA LYS A 199 8.86 -19.80 -7.71
C LYS A 199 8.37 -18.71 -8.67
N VAL A 200 8.64 -17.43 -8.37
CA VAL A 200 8.31 -16.32 -9.28
C VAL A 200 9.14 -16.41 -10.56
N LYS A 201 10.45 -16.70 -10.47
CA LYS A 201 11.32 -16.89 -11.65
C LYS A 201 10.86 -18.06 -12.53
N ASP A 202 10.47 -19.16 -11.91
CA ASP A 202 10.02 -20.38 -12.59
C ASP A 202 8.56 -20.28 -13.04
N LYS A 203 7.88 -19.18 -12.76
CA LYS A 203 6.45 -18.96 -13.05
C LYS A 203 5.51 -19.96 -12.36
N SER A 204 5.96 -20.60 -11.30
CA SER A 204 5.21 -21.57 -10.50
C SER A 204 4.61 -20.99 -9.23
N TYR A 205 4.77 -19.69 -9.02
CA TYR A 205 4.19 -19.03 -7.85
C TYR A 205 2.67 -18.92 -7.99
N ASP A 206 1.96 -19.40 -6.99
CA ASP A 206 0.52 -19.25 -6.86
C ASP A 206 0.18 -18.13 -5.89
N TYR A 207 -0.59 -17.15 -6.34
CA TYR A 207 -0.94 -15.99 -5.53
C TYR A 207 -1.91 -16.37 -4.43
N ASN A 208 -1.59 -16.05 -3.18
CA ASN A 208 -2.48 -16.25 -2.05
C ASN A 208 -3.58 -15.18 -2.07
N ILE A 209 -4.73 -15.51 -2.66
CA ILE A 209 -5.86 -14.62 -2.87
C ILE A 209 -7.11 -15.21 -2.23
N ILE A 210 -7.79 -14.42 -1.40
CA ILE A 210 -9.15 -14.72 -0.93
C ILE A 210 -10.09 -13.80 -1.71
N ASP A 211 -10.91 -14.35 -2.60
CA ASP A 211 -11.78 -13.60 -3.52
C ASP A 211 -13.28 -13.78 -3.27
N TYR A 212 -13.65 -14.72 -2.40
CA TYR A 212 -15.06 -15.04 -2.07
C TYR A 212 -15.63 -14.16 -0.95
N GLN A 213 -14.83 -13.31 -0.31
CA GLN A 213 -15.27 -12.47 0.79
C GLN A 213 -15.76 -11.11 0.31
N LYS A 214 -16.90 -10.69 0.87
CA LYS A 214 -17.37 -9.32 0.74
C LYS A 214 -16.91 -8.48 1.92
N PHE A 215 -16.55 -7.24 1.64
CA PHE A 215 -16.32 -6.23 2.67
C PHE A 215 -17.62 -5.50 2.96
N SER A 216 -18.14 -5.67 4.18
CA SER A 216 -19.34 -4.97 4.65
C SER A 216 -18.95 -3.69 5.39
N VAL A 217 -19.37 -2.54 4.87
CA VAL A 217 -19.14 -1.23 5.50
C VAL A 217 -19.77 -1.16 6.88
N LYS A 218 -20.97 -1.72 7.04
CA LYS A 218 -21.70 -1.80 8.32
C LYS A 218 -20.93 -2.58 9.38
N ASN A 219 -20.44 -3.77 9.02
CA ASN A 219 -19.69 -4.61 9.93
C ASN A 219 -18.36 -3.94 10.32
N TYR A 220 -17.67 -3.32 9.37
CA TYR A 220 -16.46 -2.55 9.63
C TYR A 220 -16.72 -1.37 10.59
N LYS A 221 -17.77 -0.55 10.34
CA LYS A 221 -18.13 0.56 11.22
C LYS A 221 -18.51 0.07 12.65
N ASN A 222 -19.22 -1.05 12.75
CA ASN A 222 -19.55 -1.63 14.05
C ASN A 222 -18.30 -2.11 14.78
N TRP A 223 -17.42 -2.83 14.10
CA TRP A 223 -16.14 -3.23 14.67
C TRP A 223 -15.31 -2.03 15.16
N LEU A 224 -15.25 -0.93 14.40
CA LEU A 224 -14.55 0.30 14.81
C LEU A 224 -15.07 0.90 16.13
N LYS A 225 -16.31 0.63 16.52
CA LYS A 225 -16.89 1.08 17.81
C LYS A 225 -16.44 0.19 18.98
N THR A 226 -16.01 -1.03 18.72
CA THR A 226 -15.62 -2.00 19.77
C THR A 226 -14.14 -1.92 20.14
N ILE A 227 -13.29 -1.30 19.33
CA ILE A 227 -11.85 -1.24 19.54
C ILE A 227 -11.43 -0.02 20.36
N ASP A 228 -10.48 -0.24 21.26
CA ASP A 228 -9.78 0.85 21.94
C ASP A 228 -8.67 1.39 21.05
N LYS A 229 -8.94 2.54 20.41
CA LYS A 229 -8.02 3.17 19.44
C LYS A 229 -6.74 3.73 20.07
N THR A 230 -6.67 3.78 21.41
CA THR A 230 -5.49 4.29 22.12
C THR A 230 -4.42 3.22 22.32
N LYS A 231 -4.80 1.94 22.21
CA LYS A 231 -3.89 0.81 22.37
C LYS A 231 -3.31 0.40 21.04
N ARG A 232 -2.00 0.51 20.88
CA ARG A 232 -1.25 -0.06 19.75
C ARG A 232 -0.76 -1.48 20.07
N PHE A 233 -0.42 -2.24 19.02
CA PHE A 233 0.15 -3.59 19.12
C PHE A 233 1.58 -3.57 19.64
#